data_d85fc6a02667d95790e74c7251b9f499
#
_entry.id   d85fc6a02667d95790e74c7251b9f499
#
_cell.length_a   1.000
_cell.length_b   1.000
_cell.length_c   1.000
_cell.angle_alpha   90.00
_cell.angle_beta   90.00
_cell.angle_gamma   90.00
#
_symmetry.space_group_name_H-M   'P 1'
#
loop_
_entity.id
_entity.type
_entity.pdbx_description
1 polymer ?
#
loop_
_entity_poly.entity_id
_entity_poly.type
_entity_poly.pdbx_seq_one_letter_code
_entity_poly.pdbx_strand_id
1 'polypeptide(L)'
;MKNSFSFKQFVQIENFWKRMAIMLPSVFLMGFSLSFLIEVGWGTDPASYFLLHFSKLINLSFGNTQVIVYSTMFVLVFIFGPKYIGFGTLANMLFIGYISDFFRFIWNKIGFSQLIDSSFSVQLITFILALIVFVIS
;
A
#
# COMPACT_ATOMS: atom_id res chain seq x y z
N MET A 1 32.87 0.13 12.81
CA MET A 1 32.05 1.26 13.27
C MET A 1 30.65 0.74 13.54
N LYS A 2 30.25 0.61 14.80
CA LYS A 2 28.91 0.20 15.20
C LYS A 2 27.93 1.37 14.94
N ASN A 3 27.22 1.37 13.84
CA ASN A 3 26.06 2.26 13.67
C ASN A 3 24.92 1.69 14.51
N SER A 4 24.88 2.05 15.79
CA SER A 4 23.76 1.70 16.65
C SER A 4 22.53 2.46 16.15
N PHE A 5 21.48 1.72 15.82
CA PHE A 5 20.14 2.25 15.58
C PHE A 5 19.70 3.05 16.81
N SER A 6 19.55 4.35 16.66
CA SER A 6 19.10 5.22 17.75
C SER A 6 17.64 5.60 17.52
N PHE A 7 16.78 5.16 18.41
CA PHE A 7 15.36 5.53 18.41
C PHE A 7 15.13 7.05 18.44
N LYS A 8 16.11 7.81 19.00
CA LYS A 8 16.08 9.28 18.97
C LYS A 8 16.19 9.86 17.54
N GLN A 9 16.91 9.21 16.63
CA GLN A 9 16.99 9.64 15.24
C GLN A 9 15.65 9.44 14.50
N PHE A 10 14.81 8.53 14.97
CA PHE A 10 13.49 8.22 14.38
C PHE A 10 12.45 9.31 14.67
N VAL A 11 12.54 9.97 15.84
CA VAL A 11 11.55 10.96 16.32
C VAL A 11 12.08 12.40 16.25
N GLN A 12 13.39 12.59 16.25
CA GLN A 12 14.05 13.90 16.25
C GLN A 12 14.27 14.52 14.84
N ILE A 13 13.43 14.12 13.86
CA ILE A 13 13.42 14.74 12.54
C ILE A 13 12.73 16.11 12.68
N GLU A 14 13.44 17.18 12.34
CA GLU A 14 12.85 18.52 12.25
C GLU A 14 11.54 18.48 11.45
N ASN A 15 10.47 19.03 12.03
CA ASN A 15 9.12 19.01 11.46
C ASN A 15 8.46 17.61 11.35
N PHE A 16 8.74 16.68 12.28
CA PHE A 16 8.14 15.34 12.29
C PHE A 16 6.60 15.38 12.12
N TRP A 17 5.90 16.23 12.86
CA TRP A 17 4.44 16.37 12.77
C TRP A 17 3.95 16.84 11.40
N LYS A 18 4.67 17.77 10.75
CA LYS A 18 4.31 18.22 9.39
C LYS A 18 4.51 17.11 8.36
N ARG A 19 5.57 16.33 8.49
CA ARG A 19 5.81 15.17 7.62
C ARG A 19 4.76 14.08 7.82
N MET A 20 4.36 13.81 9.06
CA MET A 20 3.28 12.88 9.38
C MET A 20 1.94 13.34 8.79
N ALA A 21 1.62 14.62 8.90
CA ALA A 21 0.38 15.20 8.38
C ALA A 21 0.26 15.11 6.85
N ILE A 22 1.36 15.06 6.13
CA ILE A 22 1.37 14.86 4.66
C ILE A 22 1.38 13.36 4.34
N MET A 23 2.21 12.59 5.04
CA MET A 23 2.43 11.18 4.75
C MET A 23 1.17 10.32 5.00
N LEU A 24 0.45 10.54 6.11
CA LEU A 24 -0.72 9.71 6.43
C LEU A 24 -1.85 9.84 5.38
N PRO A 25 -2.24 11.07 4.95
CA PRO A 25 -3.20 11.20 3.84
C PRO A 25 -2.69 10.58 2.53
N SER A 26 -1.41 10.71 2.21
CA SER A 26 -0.82 10.10 1.01
C SER A 26 -0.92 8.58 1.05
N VAL A 27 -0.53 7.95 2.16
CA VAL A 27 -0.66 6.50 2.35
C VAL A 27 -2.12 6.03 2.25
N PHE A 28 -3.04 6.82 2.82
CA PHE A 28 -4.47 6.55 2.72
C PHE A 28 -4.97 6.60 1.26
N LEU A 29 -4.64 7.68 0.53
CA LEU A 29 -5.00 7.83 -0.87
C LEU A 29 -4.38 6.74 -1.75
N MET A 30 -3.14 6.34 -1.45
CA MET A 30 -2.45 5.27 -2.15
C MET A 30 -3.16 3.92 -1.95
N GLY A 31 -3.52 3.56 -0.73
CA GLY A 31 -4.29 2.34 -0.45
C GLY A 31 -5.71 2.38 -1.04
N PHE A 32 -6.35 3.54 -1.01
CA PHE A 32 -7.66 3.77 -1.61
C PHE A 32 -7.63 3.57 -3.13
N SER A 33 -6.71 4.24 -3.84
CA SER A 33 -6.58 4.10 -5.29
C SER A 33 -6.12 2.70 -5.70
N LEU A 34 -5.25 2.06 -4.92
CA LEU A 34 -4.84 0.68 -5.15
C LEU A 34 -6.04 -0.28 -5.11
N SER A 35 -7.02 -0.04 -4.24
CA SER A 35 -8.23 -0.86 -4.20
C SER A 35 -9.00 -0.87 -5.52
N PHE A 36 -9.10 0.27 -6.20
CA PHE A 36 -9.72 0.36 -7.52
C PHE A 36 -8.89 -0.32 -8.61
N LEU A 37 -7.57 -0.12 -8.61
CA LEU A 37 -6.69 -0.75 -9.59
C LEU A 37 -6.77 -2.28 -9.51
N ILE A 38 -6.83 -2.83 -8.29
CA ILE A 38 -7.01 -4.27 -8.08
C ILE A 38 -8.39 -4.73 -8.56
N GLU A 39 -9.44 -3.96 -8.31
CA GLU A 39 -10.82 -4.31 -8.68
C GLU A 39 -11.03 -4.29 -10.19
N VAL A 40 -10.47 -3.32 -10.89
CA VAL A 40 -10.49 -3.26 -12.37
C VAL A 40 -9.73 -4.43 -12.99
N GLY A 41 -8.70 -4.95 -12.34
CA GLY A 41 -7.98 -6.15 -12.76
C GLY A 41 -7.05 -5.99 -13.99
N TRP A 42 -6.88 -4.76 -14.50
CA TRP A 42 -6.00 -4.50 -15.67
C TRP A 42 -4.52 -4.45 -15.31
N GLY A 43 -4.21 -4.47 -14.04
CA GLY A 43 -2.88 -4.45 -13.50
C GLY A 43 -2.66 -3.33 -12.48
N THR A 44 -1.62 -3.51 -11.72
CA THR A 44 -1.12 -2.56 -10.73
C THR A 44 0.39 -2.42 -10.93
N ASP A 45 1.09 -1.78 -9.99
CA ASP A 45 2.54 -1.85 -9.97
C ASP A 45 3.05 -3.30 -9.79
N PRO A 46 4.25 -3.63 -10.26
CA PRO A 46 4.77 -5.00 -10.23
C PRO A 46 4.79 -5.64 -8.84
N ALA A 47 5.07 -4.85 -7.79
CA ALA A 47 5.10 -5.35 -6.42
C ALA A 47 3.70 -5.72 -5.91
N SER A 48 2.71 -4.84 -6.09
CA SER A 48 1.32 -5.11 -5.71
C SER A 48 0.72 -6.24 -6.54
N TYR A 49 1.05 -6.34 -7.82
CA TYR A 49 0.61 -7.45 -8.68
C TYR A 49 1.14 -8.80 -8.17
N PHE A 50 2.43 -8.86 -7.84
CA PHE A 50 3.03 -10.05 -7.24
C PHE A 50 2.33 -10.42 -5.92
N LEU A 51 2.17 -9.46 -5.01
CA LEU A 51 1.52 -9.68 -3.71
C LEU A 51 0.08 -10.18 -3.86
N LEU A 52 -0.67 -9.62 -4.82
CA LEU A 52 -2.05 -10.02 -5.09
C LEU A 52 -2.15 -11.48 -5.54
N HIS A 53 -1.27 -11.91 -6.44
CA HIS A 53 -1.26 -13.29 -6.90
C HIS A 53 -0.74 -14.26 -5.83
N PHE A 54 0.28 -13.83 -5.09
CA PHE A 54 0.81 -14.60 -3.98
C PHE A 54 -0.21 -14.75 -2.85
N SER A 55 -0.99 -13.73 -2.53
CA SER A 55 -2.06 -13.80 -1.53
C SER A 55 -3.12 -14.84 -1.90
N LYS A 56 -3.50 -14.89 -3.18
CA LYS A 56 -4.44 -15.91 -3.68
C LYS A 56 -3.87 -17.33 -3.55
N LEU A 57 -2.57 -17.51 -3.81
CA LEU A 57 -1.89 -18.80 -3.72
C LEU A 57 -1.88 -19.34 -2.27
N ILE A 58 -1.66 -18.47 -1.28
CA ILE A 58 -1.55 -18.84 0.13
C ILE A 58 -2.88 -18.67 0.89
N ASN A 59 -3.98 -18.29 0.20
CA ASN A 59 -5.31 -18.08 0.75
C ASN A 59 -5.34 -17.06 1.92
N LEU A 60 -4.56 -15.99 1.79
CA LEU A 60 -4.55 -14.86 2.73
C LEU A 60 -5.08 -13.59 2.06
N SER A 61 -5.51 -12.61 2.88
CA SER A 61 -5.85 -11.28 2.37
C SER A 61 -4.61 -10.59 1.79
N PHE A 62 -4.83 -9.64 0.88
CA PHE A 62 -3.75 -8.85 0.30
C PHE A 62 -2.94 -8.12 1.38
N GLY A 63 -3.61 -7.47 2.33
CA GLY A 63 -2.96 -6.75 3.43
C GLY A 63 -2.11 -7.67 4.31
N ASN A 64 -2.61 -8.84 4.70
CA ASN A 64 -1.84 -9.80 5.49
C ASN A 64 -0.60 -10.29 4.73
N THR A 65 -0.75 -10.61 3.45
CA THR A 65 0.36 -11.03 2.60
C THR A 65 1.41 -9.93 2.46
N GLN A 66 0.97 -8.69 2.25
CA GLN A 66 1.86 -7.54 2.18
C GLN A 66 2.67 -7.38 3.47
N VAL A 67 2.02 -7.46 4.63
CA VAL A 67 2.72 -7.34 5.91
C VAL A 67 3.74 -8.45 6.10
N ILE A 68 3.41 -9.70 5.76
CA ILE A 68 4.34 -10.83 5.88
C ILE A 68 5.57 -10.64 4.99
N VAL A 69 5.35 -10.38 3.69
CA VAL A 69 6.43 -10.23 2.71
C VAL A 69 7.30 -9.02 3.05
N TYR A 70 6.68 -7.87 3.34
CA TYR A 70 7.44 -6.67 3.67
C TYR A 70 8.12 -6.74 5.04
N SER A 71 7.56 -7.46 6.03
CA SER A 71 8.25 -7.73 7.29
C SER A 71 9.51 -8.56 7.05
N THR A 72 9.45 -9.55 6.17
CA THR A 72 10.63 -10.34 5.80
C THR A 72 11.70 -9.47 5.14
N MET A 73 11.29 -8.61 4.20
CA MET A 73 12.20 -7.63 3.57
C MET A 73 12.75 -6.63 4.58
N PHE A 74 11.91 -6.19 5.53
CA PHE A 74 12.31 -5.27 6.59
C PHE A 74 13.40 -5.85 7.49
N VAL A 75 13.31 -7.14 7.84
CA VAL A 75 14.35 -7.83 8.61
C VAL A 75 15.68 -7.81 7.86
N LEU A 76 15.67 -8.06 6.55
CA LEU A 76 16.87 -7.99 5.72
C LEU A 76 17.47 -6.56 5.71
N VAL A 77 16.63 -5.55 5.51
CA VAL A 77 17.07 -4.14 5.54
C VAL A 77 17.59 -3.75 6.92
N PHE A 78 16.98 -4.25 7.99
CA PHE A 78 17.45 -4.00 9.35
C PHE A 78 18.85 -4.57 9.61
N ILE A 79 19.15 -5.73 9.04
CA ILE A 79 20.47 -6.37 9.18
C ILE A 79 21.54 -5.64 8.34
N PHE A 80 21.23 -5.29 7.09
CA PHE A 80 22.21 -4.78 6.13
C PHE A 80 22.28 -3.25 6.04
N GLY A 81 21.21 -2.54 6.39
CA GLY A 81 21.15 -1.09 6.22
C GLY A 81 20.13 -0.37 7.10
N PRO A 82 20.25 -0.44 8.44
CA PRO A 82 19.24 0.12 9.36
C PRO A 82 19.03 1.63 9.22
N LYS A 83 19.97 2.35 8.63
CA LYS A 83 19.89 3.80 8.38
C LYS A 83 18.81 4.21 7.37
N TYR A 84 18.34 3.28 6.55
CA TYR A 84 17.32 3.54 5.53
C TYR A 84 15.88 3.34 6.04
N ILE A 85 15.73 2.86 7.26
CA ILE A 85 14.43 2.63 7.87
C ILE A 85 13.88 3.96 8.38
N GLY A 86 12.72 4.37 7.86
CA GLY A 86 11.99 5.54 8.29
C GLY A 86 10.57 5.20 8.76
N PHE A 87 9.90 6.13 9.42
CA PHE A 87 8.51 5.95 9.84
C PHE A 87 7.59 5.72 8.63
N GLY A 88 7.85 6.38 7.49
CA GLY A 88 7.11 6.18 6.25
C GLY A 88 7.19 4.75 5.73
N THR A 89 8.34 4.09 5.87
CA THR A 89 8.50 2.68 5.49
C THR A 89 7.56 1.77 6.26
N LEU A 90 7.45 1.98 7.58
CA LEU A 90 6.53 1.22 8.44
C LEU A 90 5.07 1.52 8.12
N ALA A 91 4.74 2.80 7.90
CA ALA A 91 3.38 3.20 7.56
C ALA A 91 2.93 2.59 6.22
N ASN A 92 3.74 2.67 5.18
CA ASN A 92 3.45 2.07 3.89
C ASN A 92 3.30 0.54 4.00
N MET A 93 4.19 -0.11 4.73
CA MET A 93 4.18 -1.54 4.93
C MET A 93 2.90 -2.04 5.60
N LEU A 94 2.40 -1.30 6.61
CA LEU A 94 1.26 -1.72 7.40
C LEU A 94 -0.08 -1.26 6.83
N PHE A 95 -0.16 0.00 6.38
CA PHE A 95 -1.46 0.62 6.12
C PHE A 95 -1.96 0.44 4.69
N ILE A 96 -1.11 0.50 3.66
CA ILE A 96 -1.59 0.45 2.26
C ILE A 96 -2.41 -0.82 1.99
N GLY A 97 -1.91 -1.99 2.39
CA GLY A 97 -2.58 -3.25 2.15
C GLY A 97 -3.91 -3.37 2.89
N TYR A 98 -3.96 -2.99 4.17
CA TYR A 98 -5.19 -3.05 4.95
C TYR A 98 -6.24 -2.03 4.48
N ILE A 99 -5.80 -0.82 4.11
CA ILE A 99 -6.70 0.18 3.52
C ILE A 99 -7.28 -0.34 2.21
N SER A 100 -6.45 -0.92 1.35
CA SER A 100 -6.90 -1.52 0.10
C SER A 100 -7.91 -2.65 0.34
N ASP A 101 -7.64 -3.59 1.25
CA ASP A 101 -8.55 -4.68 1.59
C ASP A 101 -9.87 -4.14 2.15
N PHE A 102 -9.84 -3.13 3.01
CA PHE A 102 -11.01 -2.49 3.58
C PHE A 102 -11.93 -1.89 2.49
N PHE A 103 -11.36 -1.12 1.55
CA PHE A 103 -12.15 -0.55 0.47
C PHE A 103 -12.67 -1.61 -0.49
N ARG A 104 -11.90 -2.63 -0.81
CA ARG A 104 -12.36 -3.75 -1.64
C ARG A 104 -13.52 -4.49 -1.00
N PHE A 105 -13.49 -4.68 0.32
CA PHE A 105 -14.64 -5.24 1.05
C PHE A 105 -15.89 -4.36 0.88
N ILE A 106 -15.76 -3.03 0.94
CA ILE A 106 -16.85 -2.10 0.71
C ILE A 106 -17.36 -2.21 -0.74
N TRP A 107 -16.46 -2.21 -1.73
CA TRP A 107 -16.83 -2.31 -3.16
C TRP A 107 -17.63 -3.58 -3.45
N ASN A 108 -17.20 -4.70 -2.91
CA ASN A 108 -17.93 -5.96 -3.04
C ASN A 108 -19.30 -5.89 -2.38
N LYS A 109 -19.42 -5.27 -1.22
CA LYS A 109 -20.69 -5.18 -0.48
C LYS A 109 -21.73 -4.29 -1.14
N ILE A 110 -21.31 -3.20 -1.78
CA ILE A 110 -22.21 -2.27 -2.51
C ILE A 110 -22.46 -2.70 -3.95
N GLY A 111 -21.88 -3.80 -4.41
CA GLY A 111 -22.02 -4.27 -5.80
C GLY A 111 -21.23 -3.44 -6.82
N PHE A 112 -20.31 -2.60 -6.40
CA PHE A 112 -19.52 -1.74 -7.29
C PHE A 112 -18.61 -2.55 -8.21
N SER A 113 -18.08 -3.68 -7.74
CA SER A 113 -17.30 -4.61 -8.54
C SER A 113 -18.08 -5.10 -9.78
N GLN A 114 -19.38 -5.39 -9.61
CA GLN A 114 -20.26 -5.80 -10.71
C GLN A 114 -20.51 -4.66 -11.73
N LEU A 115 -20.58 -3.42 -11.25
CA LEU A 115 -20.69 -2.23 -12.12
C LEU A 115 -19.42 -2.02 -12.95
N ILE A 116 -18.25 -2.22 -12.38
CA ILE A 116 -16.98 -2.17 -13.09
C ILE A 116 -16.96 -3.22 -14.20
N ASP A 117 -17.34 -4.46 -13.89
CA ASP A 117 -17.34 -5.57 -14.85
C ASP A 117 -18.39 -5.42 -15.97
N SER A 118 -19.43 -4.60 -15.75
CA SER A 118 -20.54 -4.45 -16.70
C SER A 118 -20.19 -3.66 -17.97
N SER A 119 -19.19 -2.79 -17.94
CA SER A 119 -18.88 -1.90 -19.06
C SER A 119 -17.39 -1.53 -19.16
N PHE A 120 -16.83 -1.74 -20.33
CA PHE A 120 -15.44 -1.35 -20.65
C PHE A 120 -15.17 0.14 -20.38
N SER A 121 -16.14 1.01 -20.68
CA SER A 121 -16.00 2.45 -20.44
C SER A 121 -15.88 2.79 -18.97
N VAL A 122 -16.64 2.10 -18.10
CA VAL A 122 -16.56 2.28 -16.64
C VAL A 122 -15.22 1.78 -16.13
N GLN A 123 -14.74 0.64 -16.59
CA GLN A 123 -13.41 0.12 -16.26
C GLN A 123 -12.31 1.12 -16.62
N LEU A 124 -12.35 1.65 -17.86
CA LEU A 124 -11.35 2.58 -18.35
C LEU A 124 -11.31 3.87 -17.54
N ILE A 125 -12.47 4.47 -17.27
CA ILE A 125 -12.56 5.70 -16.48
C ILE A 125 -12.06 5.46 -15.05
N THR A 126 -12.52 4.39 -14.42
CA THR A 126 -12.10 4.03 -13.05
C THR A 126 -10.59 3.78 -12.98
N PHE A 127 -10.04 3.07 -13.96
CA PHE A 127 -8.61 2.80 -14.03
C PHE A 127 -7.79 4.09 -14.18
N ILE A 128 -8.16 4.97 -15.10
CA ILE A 128 -7.44 6.24 -15.32
C ILE A 128 -7.51 7.12 -14.07
N LEU A 129 -8.68 7.28 -13.47
CA LEU A 129 -8.84 8.09 -12.25
C LEU A 129 -8.04 7.50 -11.07
N ALA A 130 -8.11 6.19 -10.87
CA ALA A 130 -7.35 5.52 -9.83
C ALA A 130 -5.83 5.67 -10.04
N LEU A 131 -5.37 5.56 -11.28
CA LEU A 131 -3.97 5.71 -11.62
C LEU A 131 -3.48 7.15 -11.39
N ILE A 132 -4.26 8.15 -11.74
CA ILE A 132 -3.94 9.57 -11.48
C ILE A 132 -3.80 9.80 -9.97
N VAL A 133 -4.77 9.35 -9.18
CA VAL A 133 -4.74 9.49 -7.71
C VAL A 133 -3.54 8.74 -7.11
N PHE A 134 -3.25 7.54 -7.61
CA PHE A 134 -2.11 6.73 -7.16
C PHE A 134 -0.76 7.41 -7.43
N VAL A 135 -0.62 8.10 -8.57
CA VAL A 135 0.64 8.78 -8.94
C VAL A 135 0.83 10.09 -8.17
N ILE A 136 -0.28 10.77 -7.82
CA ILE A 136 -0.23 12.06 -7.09
C ILE A 136 -0.05 11.84 -5.58
N SER A 137 -0.49 10.70 -5.05
CA SER A 137 -0.40 10.37 -3.61
C SER A 137 1.02 10.01 -3.18
#